data_124375e5e58c3885d7fb13ef79da40bd
#
_entry.id   124375e5e58c3885d7fb13ef79da40bd
#
_cell.length_a   1.000
_cell.length_b   1.000
_cell.length_c   1.000
_cell.angle_alpha   90.00
_cell.angle_beta   90.00
_cell.angle_gamma   90.00
#
_symmetry.space_group_name_H-M   'P 1'
#
loop_
_entity.id
_entity.type
_entity.pdbx_description
1 polymer ?
#
loop_
_entity_poly.entity_id
_entity_poly.type
_entity_poly.pdbx_seq_one_letter_code
_entity_poly.pdbx_strand_id
1 'polypeptide(L)'
;MFDIRYKSHHDVKNVIEKMMKRKIVTPFTFNRVLKEKPLSSDGGIYVHTPYCDKICSFCNMNRKQIDNDLNDYTDFLCKEFKKYGEKKYIKEKKISAIFFGGGTPTIYKAHQLEKILSSLRENFNITEDCEFTFETTLHNLTWEKLEIMEKYGVNRISIGIQTFSDRGRKILNRTYTKDFITEKIREIRKRFKGLICIDIIYNYPDQTDEEIIDDAKTACELGVDSISFYSLMIQDGSQISKDRAENKVIFKYNLERDKELHHKFLEITLANGYSVLEHTKITNGKDEYRYIRNVNTFSDLIPIGVGAGGRIRDYELFHLNKLVSFYAFDNDLKMNVKKLSGILQYKKVELDKIKEFSGNSYENIFKLIKKYEEEGLVIISENTMEYTIDGIFWGNSITASLVTQIINDNK
;
A
#
# COMPACT_ATOMS: atom_id res chain seq x y z
N MET A 1 -11.93 24.42 -6.37
CA MET A 1 -12.16 23.15 -5.63
C MET A 1 -12.34 22.01 -6.63
N PHE A 2 -11.96 20.78 -6.29
CA PHE A 2 -12.01 19.63 -7.20
C PHE A 2 -13.44 19.07 -7.33
N ASP A 3 -13.84 18.71 -8.56
CA ASP A 3 -15.13 18.05 -8.83
C ASP A 3 -15.08 16.55 -8.54
N ILE A 4 -13.87 15.97 -8.55
CA ILE A 4 -13.63 14.54 -8.34
C ILE A 4 -12.57 14.34 -7.27
N ARG A 5 -12.90 13.51 -6.27
CA ARG A 5 -11.93 13.02 -5.29
C ARG A 5 -11.27 11.74 -5.78
N TYR A 6 -9.96 11.77 -6.00
CA TYR A 6 -9.16 10.56 -6.13
C TYR A 6 -8.84 10.01 -4.73
N LYS A 7 -9.23 8.75 -4.47
CA LYS A 7 -9.18 8.17 -3.12
C LYS A 7 -7.87 7.44 -2.80
N SER A 8 -7.09 7.15 -3.84
CA SER A 8 -5.87 6.34 -3.70
C SER A 8 -4.77 6.78 -4.68
N HIS A 9 -3.53 6.41 -4.36
CA HIS A 9 -2.41 6.55 -5.29
C HIS A 9 -2.60 5.74 -6.59
N HIS A 10 -3.42 4.67 -6.57
CA HIS A 10 -3.79 3.93 -7.79
C HIS A 10 -4.60 4.77 -8.76
N ASP A 11 -5.46 5.66 -8.26
CA ASP A 11 -6.23 6.57 -9.12
C ASP A 11 -5.28 7.53 -9.84
N VAL A 12 -4.29 8.07 -9.12
CA VAL A 12 -3.24 8.93 -9.70
C VAL A 12 -2.41 8.16 -10.74
N LYS A 13 -2.01 6.93 -10.41
CA LYS A 13 -1.31 6.05 -11.37
C LYS A 13 -2.12 5.85 -12.65
N ASN A 14 -3.43 5.63 -12.54
CA ASN A 14 -4.31 5.49 -13.69
C ASN A 14 -4.36 6.75 -14.55
N VAL A 15 -4.34 7.94 -13.95
CA VAL A 15 -4.23 9.22 -14.69
C VAL A 15 -2.93 9.26 -15.49
N ILE A 16 -1.79 8.98 -14.87
CA ILE A 16 -0.47 8.95 -15.51
C ILE A 16 -0.48 7.97 -16.69
N GLU A 17 -0.96 6.73 -16.45
CA GLU A 17 -0.94 5.67 -17.48
C GLU A 17 -1.89 5.95 -18.66
N LYS A 18 -2.99 6.67 -18.43
CA LYS A 18 -3.88 7.13 -19.51
C LYS A 18 -3.24 8.23 -20.38
N MET A 19 -2.47 9.12 -19.75
CA MET A 19 -1.86 10.27 -20.43
C MET A 19 -0.50 9.94 -21.07
N MET A 20 0.25 8.99 -20.49
CA MET A 20 1.59 8.60 -20.93
C MET A 20 1.61 7.10 -21.27
N LYS A 21 1.67 6.79 -22.57
CA LYS A 21 1.68 5.41 -23.07
C LYS A 21 2.81 4.58 -22.45
N ARG A 22 2.53 3.32 -22.15
CA ARG A 22 3.54 2.35 -21.73
C ARG A 22 4.38 1.90 -22.92
N LYS A 23 5.70 1.91 -22.76
CA LYS A 23 6.62 1.29 -23.73
C LYS A 23 6.87 -0.14 -23.31
N ILE A 24 6.13 -1.09 -23.87
CA ILE A 24 6.31 -2.53 -23.59
C ILE A 24 7.67 -2.95 -24.16
N VAL A 25 8.40 -3.75 -23.39
CA VAL A 25 9.69 -4.30 -23.79
C VAL A 25 9.70 -5.82 -23.68
N THR A 26 10.65 -6.47 -24.37
CA THR A 26 10.76 -7.93 -24.32
C THR A 26 11.42 -8.42 -23.03
N PRO A 27 11.16 -9.65 -22.59
CA PRO A 27 11.89 -10.29 -21.49
C PRO A 27 13.40 -10.28 -21.71
N PHE A 28 13.86 -10.38 -22.96
CA PHE A 28 15.28 -10.35 -23.30
C PHE A 28 15.93 -9.01 -22.92
N THR A 29 15.27 -7.88 -23.25
CA THR A 29 15.73 -6.54 -22.91
C THR A 29 15.88 -6.41 -21.40
N PHE A 30 14.87 -6.81 -20.63
CA PHE A 30 14.91 -6.75 -19.17
C PHE A 30 15.98 -7.67 -18.57
N ASN A 31 16.14 -8.90 -19.10
CA ASN A 31 17.13 -9.85 -18.61
C ASN A 31 18.58 -9.36 -18.79
N ARG A 32 18.84 -8.42 -19.70
CA ARG A 32 20.17 -7.77 -19.81
C ARG A 32 20.48 -6.95 -18.58
N VAL A 33 19.50 -6.19 -18.08
CA VAL A 33 19.63 -5.40 -16.85
C VAL A 33 20.02 -6.28 -15.65
N LEU A 34 19.42 -7.46 -15.54
CA LEU A 34 19.69 -8.39 -14.45
C LEU A 34 21.13 -8.98 -14.45
N LYS A 35 21.88 -8.80 -15.56
CA LYS A 35 23.29 -9.19 -15.68
C LYS A 35 24.26 -8.08 -15.31
N GLU A 36 23.77 -6.85 -15.19
CA GLU A 36 24.58 -5.66 -14.86
C GLU A 36 24.78 -5.54 -13.35
N LYS A 37 25.58 -4.55 -12.94
CA LYS A 37 25.68 -4.12 -11.54
C LYS A 37 24.47 -3.21 -11.21
N PRO A 38 23.95 -3.25 -9.99
CA PRO A 38 22.89 -2.32 -9.60
C PRO A 38 23.42 -0.89 -9.52
N LEU A 39 22.57 0.09 -9.85
CA LEU A 39 22.89 1.53 -9.73
C LEU A 39 22.88 1.99 -8.26
N SER A 40 22.14 1.31 -7.42
CA SER A 40 22.06 1.52 -5.97
C SER A 40 22.12 0.16 -5.28
N SER A 41 22.78 0.11 -4.12
CA SER A 41 22.82 -1.13 -3.32
C SER A 41 21.49 -1.43 -2.62
N ASP A 42 20.66 -0.43 -2.34
CA ASP A 42 19.39 -0.61 -1.64
C ASP A 42 18.28 -1.16 -2.53
N GLY A 43 17.36 -1.95 -1.95
CA GLY A 43 16.22 -2.49 -2.64
C GLY A 43 15.22 -3.14 -1.70
N GLY A 44 14.02 -3.39 -2.23
CA GLY A 44 12.95 -4.10 -1.53
C GLY A 44 12.49 -5.35 -2.28
N ILE A 45 11.72 -6.18 -1.59
CA ILE A 45 11.03 -7.35 -2.15
C ILE A 45 9.55 -7.24 -1.84
N TYR A 46 8.70 -7.44 -2.86
CA TYR A 46 7.27 -7.66 -2.71
C TYR A 46 6.93 -9.08 -3.07
N VAL A 47 6.35 -9.83 -2.14
CA VAL A 47 5.89 -11.20 -2.38
C VAL A 47 4.36 -11.22 -2.36
N HIS A 48 3.78 -11.65 -3.47
CA HIS A 48 2.32 -11.72 -3.62
C HIS A 48 1.79 -13.13 -3.34
N THR A 49 0.77 -13.19 -2.47
CA THR A 49 0.00 -14.40 -2.18
C THR A 49 -1.42 -14.22 -2.72
N PRO A 50 -1.79 -14.81 -3.87
CA PRO A 50 -3.09 -14.57 -4.50
C PRO A 50 -4.22 -15.43 -3.92
N TYR A 51 -4.17 -15.80 -2.64
CA TYR A 51 -5.13 -16.73 -2.02
C TYR A 51 -5.74 -16.15 -0.75
N CYS A 52 -7.04 -16.40 -0.58
CA CYS A 52 -7.81 -16.11 0.63
C CYS A 52 -8.69 -17.31 0.99
N ASP A 53 -8.90 -17.52 2.28
CA ASP A 53 -9.91 -18.46 2.80
C ASP A 53 -11.32 -17.89 2.66
N LYS A 54 -11.47 -16.58 2.82
CA LYS A 54 -12.73 -15.86 2.70
C LYS A 54 -12.53 -14.55 1.93
N ILE A 55 -13.39 -14.29 0.96
CA ILE A 55 -13.33 -13.08 0.15
C ILE A 55 -14.21 -11.99 0.79
N CYS A 56 -13.61 -10.83 1.07
CA CYS A 56 -14.29 -9.65 1.59
C CYS A 56 -15.19 -9.04 0.51
N SER A 57 -16.31 -8.43 0.91
CA SER A 57 -17.31 -7.88 -0.04
C SER A 57 -16.75 -6.76 -0.92
N PHE A 58 -15.84 -5.95 -0.39
CA PHE A 58 -15.25 -4.79 -1.08
C PHE A 58 -14.04 -5.11 -1.96
N CYS A 59 -13.42 -6.29 -1.77
CA CYS A 59 -12.13 -6.58 -2.38
C CYS A 59 -12.24 -6.96 -3.86
N ASN A 60 -11.43 -6.34 -4.71
CA ASN A 60 -11.27 -6.69 -6.12
C ASN A 60 -9.82 -7.05 -6.49
N MET A 61 -8.94 -7.24 -5.50
CA MET A 61 -7.54 -7.61 -5.75
C MET A 61 -7.44 -8.91 -6.56
N ASN A 62 -6.31 -9.12 -7.23
CA ASN A 62 -6.03 -10.39 -7.92
C ASN A 62 -5.87 -11.53 -6.90
N ARG A 63 -6.97 -12.19 -6.56
CA ARG A 63 -7.07 -13.26 -5.56
C ARG A 63 -7.99 -14.38 -6.00
N LYS A 64 -7.74 -15.56 -5.43
CA LYS A 64 -8.60 -16.73 -5.54
C LYS A 64 -8.98 -17.21 -4.14
N GLN A 65 -10.18 -17.76 -4.02
CA GLN A 65 -10.49 -18.54 -2.82
C GLN A 65 -9.66 -19.82 -2.85
N ILE A 66 -9.12 -20.20 -1.69
CA ILE A 66 -8.35 -21.44 -1.58
C ILE A 66 -9.30 -22.63 -1.76
N ASP A 67 -8.93 -23.55 -2.62
CA ASP A 67 -9.64 -24.78 -2.93
C ASP A 67 -8.79 -26.03 -2.72
N ASN A 68 -7.46 -25.86 -2.63
CA ASN A 68 -6.48 -26.94 -2.55
C ASN A 68 -5.34 -26.58 -1.58
N ASP A 69 -4.46 -27.56 -1.32
CA ASP A 69 -3.21 -27.33 -0.61
C ASP A 69 -2.26 -26.41 -1.41
N LEU A 70 -1.57 -25.52 -0.71
CA LEU A 70 -0.67 -24.53 -1.30
C LEU A 70 0.77 -25.04 -1.50
N ASN A 71 1.03 -26.32 -1.44
CA ASN A 71 2.36 -26.87 -1.62
C ASN A 71 2.97 -26.47 -2.96
N ASP A 72 2.21 -26.59 -4.07
CA ASP A 72 2.67 -26.20 -5.40
C ASP A 72 3.01 -24.71 -5.51
N TYR A 73 2.29 -23.86 -4.78
CA TYR A 73 2.57 -22.42 -4.79
C TYR A 73 3.74 -22.08 -3.87
N THR A 74 3.87 -22.77 -2.75
CA THR A 74 5.05 -22.73 -1.87
C THR A 74 6.33 -23.08 -2.65
N ASP A 75 6.31 -24.19 -3.39
CA ASP A 75 7.44 -24.63 -4.21
C ASP A 75 7.75 -23.65 -5.34
N PHE A 76 6.71 -23.08 -5.94
CA PHE A 76 6.86 -22.04 -6.95
C PHE A 76 7.56 -20.79 -6.39
N LEU A 77 7.15 -20.29 -5.22
CA LEU A 77 7.80 -19.14 -4.58
C LEU A 77 9.27 -19.43 -4.28
N CYS A 78 9.58 -20.58 -3.69
CA CYS A 78 10.97 -20.98 -3.40
C CYS A 78 11.84 -21.05 -4.67
N LYS A 79 11.29 -21.56 -5.80
CA LYS A 79 11.96 -21.55 -7.10
C LYS A 79 12.21 -20.11 -7.62
N GLU A 80 11.24 -19.23 -7.49
CA GLU A 80 11.39 -17.82 -7.91
C GLU A 80 12.41 -17.09 -7.02
N PHE A 81 12.46 -17.33 -5.71
CA PHE A 81 13.49 -16.77 -4.83
C PHE A 81 14.88 -17.17 -5.31
N LYS A 82 15.12 -18.46 -5.55
CA LYS A 82 16.39 -18.96 -6.08
C LYS A 82 16.73 -18.30 -7.41
N LYS A 83 15.79 -18.31 -8.35
CA LYS A 83 15.96 -17.74 -9.69
C LYS A 83 16.34 -16.26 -9.68
N TYR A 84 15.68 -15.44 -8.83
CA TYR A 84 16.02 -14.03 -8.68
C TYR A 84 17.33 -13.85 -7.92
N GLY A 85 17.54 -14.57 -6.81
CA GLY A 85 18.75 -14.51 -6.01
C GLY A 85 20.02 -14.88 -6.76
N GLU A 86 19.96 -15.71 -7.81
CA GLU A 86 21.08 -16.02 -8.67
C GLU A 86 21.48 -14.92 -9.66
N LYS A 87 20.61 -13.92 -9.88
CA LYS A 87 20.91 -12.81 -10.80
C LYS A 87 21.96 -11.89 -10.23
N LYS A 88 22.98 -11.53 -11.03
CA LYS A 88 24.08 -10.67 -10.60
C LYS A 88 23.59 -9.35 -9.99
N TYR A 89 22.64 -8.69 -10.66
CA TYR A 89 22.03 -7.45 -10.19
C TYR A 89 21.41 -7.59 -8.80
N ILE A 90 20.74 -8.70 -8.54
CA ILE A 90 20.03 -8.95 -7.29
C ILE A 90 20.97 -9.37 -6.17
N LYS A 91 22.01 -10.17 -6.46
CA LYS A 91 23.03 -10.60 -5.49
C LYS A 91 23.76 -9.42 -4.83
N GLU A 92 23.95 -8.35 -5.58
CA GLU A 92 24.65 -7.14 -5.11
C GLU A 92 23.72 -6.16 -4.37
N LYS A 93 22.39 -6.45 -4.30
CA LYS A 93 21.43 -5.66 -3.53
C LYS A 93 21.48 -6.00 -2.04
N LYS A 94 21.27 -4.98 -1.22
CA LYS A 94 20.95 -5.08 0.20
C LYS A 94 19.45 -4.85 0.37
N ILE A 95 18.75 -5.85 0.84
CA ILE A 95 17.29 -5.79 0.96
C ILE A 95 16.92 -5.17 2.30
N SER A 96 16.46 -3.93 2.26
CA SER A 96 16.09 -3.14 3.44
C SER A 96 14.61 -3.15 3.77
N ALA A 97 13.76 -3.62 2.83
CA ALA A 97 12.33 -3.76 3.06
C ALA A 97 11.77 -4.99 2.35
N ILE A 98 10.96 -5.78 3.05
CA ILE A 98 10.24 -6.94 2.51
C ILE A 98 8.77 -6.80 2.86
N PHE A 99 7.90 -7.05 1.90
CA PHE A 99 6.47 -6.97 2.10
C PHE A 99 5.77 -8.21 1.50
N PHE A 100 5.12 -8.99 2.33
CA PHE A 100 4.22 -10.05 1.92
C PHE A 100 2.78 -9.54 1.93
N GLY A 101 2.16 -9.53 0.75
CA GLY A 101 0.81 -8.98 0.58
C GLY A 101 -0.03 -9.74 -0.43
N GLY A 102 -1.17 -9.15 -0.77
CA GLY A 102 -2.07 -9.66 -1.78
C GLY A 102 -3.41 -10.15 -1.26
N GLY A 103 -3.67 -11.45 -1.27
CA GLY A 103 -4.83 -12.07 -0.65
C GLY A 103 -4.68 -12.11 0.87
N THR A 104 -4.14 -13.21 1.39
CA THR A 104 -3.86 -13.37 2.82
C THR A 104 -2.55 -14.15 2.98
N PRO A 105 -1.39 -13.50 3.11
CA PRO A 105 -0.11 -14.18 3.19
C PRO A 105 0.04 -15.20 4.32
N THR A 106 -0.70 -15.05 5.41
CA THR A 106 -0.72 -16.03 6.52
C THR A 106 -1.63 -17.24 6.27
N ILE A 107 -2.16 -17.41 5.04
CA ILE A 107 -3.00 -18.58 4.70
C ILE A 107 -2.21 -19.91 4.66
N TYR A 108 -0.90 -19.84 4.43
CA TYR A 108 -0.03 -21.01 4.44
C TYR A 108 -0.08 -21.77 5.76
N LYS A 109 0.04 -23.10 5.70
CA LYS A 109 0.29 -23.92 6.91
C LYS A 109 1.66 -23.55 7.51
N ALA A 110 1.87 -23.81 8.79
CA ALA A 110 3.10 -23.44 9.50
C ALA A 110 4.37 -23.93 8.76
N HIS A 111 4.43 -25.21 8.38
CA HIS A 111 5.57 -25.77 7.65
C HIS A 111 5.79 -25.16 6.27
N GLN A 112 4.72 -24.75 5.57
CA GLN A 112 4.81 -24.06 4.29
C GLN A 112 5.37 -22.64 4.48
N LEU A 113 4.88 -21.93 5.49
CA LEU A 113 5.37 -20.61 5.85
C LEU A 113 6.85 -20.63 6.22
N GLU A 114 7.25 -21.60 7.05
CA GLU A 114 8.66 -21.79 7.42
C GLU A 114 9.54 -22.06 6.20
N LYS A 115 9.11 -22.93 5.28
CA LYS A 115 9.82 -23.22 4.03
C LYS A 115 9.98 -21.96 3.15
N ILE A 116 8.93 -21.15 3.00
CA ILE A 116 8.96 -19.90 2.25
C ILE A 116 9.98 -18.93 2.87
N LEU A 117 9.90 -18.72 4.19
CA LEU A 117 10.75 -17.74 4.88
C LEU A 117 12.22 -18.18 4.93
N SER A 118 12.50 -19.49 5.14
CA SER A 118 13.86 -20.03 5.04
C SER A 118 14.44 -19.81 3.65
N SER A 119 13.71 -20.21 2.60
CA SER A 119 14.15 -20.04 1.23
C SER A 119 14.38 -18.56 0.86
N LEU A 120 13.57 -17.64 1.36
CA LEU A 120 13.79 -16.21 1.16
C LEU A 120 15.12 -15.76 1.78
N ARG A 121 15.39 -16.13 3.04
CA ARG A 121 16.63 -15.80 3.74
C ARG A 121 17.88 -16.38 3.08
N GLU A 122 17.78 -17.56 2.50
CA GLU A 122 18.90 -18.24 1.82
C GLU A 122 19.30 -17.58 0.49
N ASN A 123 18.34 -16.89 -0.17
CA ASN A 123 18.57 -16.42 -1.53
C ASN A 123 18.77 -14.92 -1.67
N PHE A 124 18.58 -14.11 -0.59
CA PHE A 124 18.72 -12.67 -0.66
C PHE A 124 19.60 -12.13 0.46
N ASN A 125 20.38 -11.09 0.16
CA ASN A 125 21.17 -10.36 1.14
C ASN A 125 20.28 -9.36 1.89
N ILE A 126 19.64 -9.84 2.97
CA ILE A 126 18.71 -9.06 3.78
C ILE A 126 19.45 -8.36 4.91
N THR A 127 19.28 -7.03 5.04
CA THR A 127 19.93 -6.26 6.09
C THR A 127 19.39 -6.61 7.48
N GLU A 128 20.20 -6.39 8.51
CA GLU A 128 19.79 -6.67 9.91
C GLU A 128 18.61 -5.81 10.36
N ASP A 129 18.55 -4.56 9.88
CA ASP A 129 17.51 -3.58 10.15
C ASP A 129 16.36 -3.62 9.14
N CYS A 130 16.24 -4.67 8.34
CA CYS A 130 15.20 -4.80 7.32
C CYS A 130 13.79 -4.67 7.92
N GLU A 131 12.96 -3.78 7.37
CA GLU A 131 11.54 -3.79 7.64
C GLU A 131 10.90 -4.99 6.94
N PHE A 132 10.42 -5.96 7.70
CA PHE A 132 9.83 -7.16 7.17
C PHE A 132 8.35 -7.26 7.56
N THR A 133 7.50 -6.89 6.60
CA THR A 133 6.04 -6.79 6.78
C THR A 133 5.31 -8.04 6.27
N PHE A 134 4.32 -8.48 7.05
CA PHE A 134 3.31 -9.46 6.64
C PHE A 134 1.90 -8.89 6.76
N GLU A 135 1.12 -8.96 5.67
CA GLU A 135 -0.33 -8.78 5.74
C GLU A 135 -0.99 -10.03 6.31
N THR A 136 -2.01 -9.84 7.14
CA THR A 136 -2.71 -10.95 7.78
C THR A 136 -4.17 -10.61 8.08
N THR A 137 -4.91 -11.65 8.42
CA THR A 137 -6.20 -11.55 9.10
C THR A 137 -6.10 -12.25 10.46
N LEU A 138 -6.91 -11.83 11.43
CA LEU A 138 -6.89 -12.47 12.76
C LEU A 138 -7.24 -13.96 12.71
N HIS A 139 -8.02 -14.38 11.70
CA HIS A 139 -8.35 -15.78 11.48
C HIS A 139 -7.13 -16.64 11.13
N ASN A 140 -6.26 -16.11 10.28
CA ASN A 140 -5.12 -16.85 9.74
C ASN A 140 -3.84 -16.72 10.59
N LEU A 141 -3.82 -15.81 11.57
CA LEU A 141 -2.66 -15.57 12.43
C LEU A 141 -2.73 -16.46 13.68
N THR A 142 -2.14 -17.65 13.61
CA THR A 142 -1.94 -18.54 14.76
C THR A 142 -0.65 -18.19 15.51
N TRP A 143 -0.53 -18.60 16.78
CA TRP A 143 0.68 -18.36 17.57
C TRP A 143 1.90 -19.04 16.95
N GLU A 144 1.77 -20.29 16.51
CA GLU A 144 2.83 -21.00 15.80
C GLU A 144 3.35 -20.24 14.58
N LYS A 145 2.45 -19.69 13.76
CA LYS A 145 2.84 -18.88 12.60
C LYS A 145 3.54 -17.58 13.00
N LEU A 146 3.06 -16.94 14.07
CA LEU A 146 3.68 -15.73 14.58
C LEU A 146 5.12 -15.98 15.06
N GLU A 147 5.35 -17.07 15.79
CA GLU A 147 6.67 -17.51 16.24
C GLU A 147 7.61 -17.83 15.06
N ILE A 148 7.10 -18.51 14.01
CA ILE A 148 7.85 -18.75 12.78
C ILE A 148 8.20 -17.42 12.10
N MET A 149 7.25 -16.49 11.99
CA MET A 149 7.48 -15.20 11.38
C MET A 149 8.57 -14.42 12.11
N GLU A 150 8.52 -14.35 13.46
CA GLU A 150 9.54 -13.69 14.27
C GLU A 150 10.91 -14.37 14.14
N LYS A 151 10.96 -15.71 14.15
CA LYS A 151 12.20 -16.49 13.94
C LYS A 151 12.92 -16.08 12.65
N TYR A 152 12.18 -15.78 11.60
CA TYR A 152 12.74 -15.34 10.30
C TYR A 152 12.82 -13.83 10.13
N GLY A 153 12.58 -13.06 11.20
CA GLY A 153 12.82 -11.62 11.25
C GLY A 153 11.67 -10.76 10.77
N VAL A 154 10.45 -11.29 10.70
CA VAL A 154 9.24 -10.46 10.52
C VAL A 154 9.09 -9.57 11.75
N ASN A 155 9.10 -8.26 11.54
CA ASN A 155 9.06 -7.25 12.59
C ASN A 155 7.91 -6.24 12.41
N ARG A 156 7.03 -6.49 11.44
CA ARG A 156 5.86 -5.66 11.17
C ARG A 156 4.72 -6.53 10.64
N ILE A 157 3.52 -6.43 11.24
CA ILE A 157 2.31 -7.08 10.74
C ILE A 157 1.26 -6.03 10.41
N SER A 158 0.54 -6.21 9.27
CA SER A 158 -0.62 -5.39 8.91
C SER A 158 -1.87 -6.24 8.95
N ILE A 159 -2.79 -5.89 9.83
CA ILE A 159 -3.99 -6.67 10.11
C ILE A 159 -5.20 -5.99 9.48
N GLY A 160 -5.82 -6.63 8.51
CA GLY A 160 -7.05 -6.14 7.90
C GLY A 160 -8.22 -6.21 8.89
N ILE A 161 -8.43 -5.19 9.70
CA ILE A 161 -9.56 -5.05 10.63
C ILE A 161 -10.78 -4.53 9.90
N GLN A 162 -10.64 -3.48 9.16
CA GLN A 162 -11.58 -2.72 8.33
C GLN A 162 -12.53 -1.82 9.13
N THR A 163 -13.09 -2.27 10.23
CA THR A 163 -13.89 -1.52 11.21
C THR A 163 -14.06 -2.35 12.48
N PHE A 164 -14.24 -1.71 13.62
CA PHE A 164 -14.63 -2.35 14.87
C PHE A 164 -16.16 -2.45 15.01
N SER A 165 -16.96 -1.75 14.19
CA SER A 165 -18.41 -1.87 14.19
C SER A 165 -18.87 -3.26 13.75
N ASP A 166 -19.60 -3.99 14.58
CA ASP A 166 -20.13 -5.31 14.24
C ASP A 166 -21.12 -5.26 13.05
N ARG A 167 -21.85 -4.15 12.88
CA ARG A 167 -22.70 -3.91 11.71
C ARG A 167 -21.84 -3.70 10.46
N GLY A 168 -20.85 -2.82 10.52
CA GLY A 168 -19.94 -2.56 9.41
C GLY A 168 -19.17 -3.82 8.99
N ARG A 169 -18.76 -4.66 9.94
CA ARG A 169 -18.10 -5.94 9.68
C ARG A 169 -18.98 -6.89 8.88
N LYS A 170 -20.27 -6.96 9.17
CA LYS A 170 -21.24 -7.76 8.38
C LYS A 170 -21.35 -7.25 6.95
N ILE A 171 -21.43 -5.93 6.75
CA ILE A 171 -21.47 -5.30 5.42
C ILE A 171 -20.20 -5.61 4.62
N LEU A 172 -19.03 -5.53 5.26
CA LEU A 172 -17.74 -5.78 4.65
C LEU A 172 -17.36 -7.28 4.57
N ASN A 173 -18.27 -8.18 4.95
CA ASN A 173 -18.08 -9.64 5.01
C ASN A 173 -16.85 -10.02 5.84
N ARG A 174 -16.68 -9.38 7.03
CA ARG A 174 -15.64 -9.69 7.99
C ARG A 174 -16.17 -10.60 9.11
N THR A 175 -15.29 -11.46 9.62
CA THR A 175 -15.58 -12.35 10.75
C THR A 175 -15.25 -11.69 12.08
N TYR A 176 -15.76 -12.25 13.16
CA TYR A 176 -15.55 -11.86 14.55
C TYR A 176 -16.23 -10.55 14.96
N THR A 177 -16.48 -10.43 16.25
CA THR A 177 -17.03 -9.23 16.89
C THR A 177 -15.91 -8.28 17.32
N LYS A 178 -16.28 -7.04 17.67
CA LYS A 178 -15.37 -6.06 18.23
C LYS A 178 -14.61 -6.61 19.44
N ASP A 179 -15.30 -7.24 20.39
CA ASP A 179 -14.69 -7.77 21.62
C ASP A 179 -13.61 -8.79 21.31
N PHE A 180 -13.91 -9.75 20.44
CA PHE A 180 -12.92 -10.74 20.01
C PHE A 180 -11.68 -10.10 19.38
N ILE A 181 -11.89 -9.12 18.49
CA ILE A 181 -10.81 -8.44 17.77
C ILE A 181 -9.91 -7.67 18.74
N THR A 182 -10.51 -6.90 19.63
CA THR A 182 -9.77 -6.06 20.58
C THR A 182 -8.95 -6.91 21.55
N GLU A 183 -9.53 -7.99 22.06
CA GLU A 183 -8.80 -8.93 22.92
C GLU A 183 -7.66 -9.61 22.16
N LYS A 184 -7.91 -10.06 20.93
CA LYS A 184 -6.87 -10.71 20.11
C LYS A 184 -5.71 -9.79 19.79
N ILE A 185 -5.96 -8.50 19.49
CA ILE A 185 -4.90 -7.50 19.26
C ILE A 185 -4.10 -7.28 20.57
N ARG A 186 -4.75 -7.20 21.73
CA ARG A 186 -4.06 -7.09 23.03
C ARG A 186 -3.17 -8.32 23.30
N GLU A 187 -3.63 -9.52 22.98
CA GLU A 187 -2.84 -10.74 23.10
C GLU A 187 -1.63 -10.74 22.16
N ILE A 188 -1.83 -10.32 20.91
CA ILE A 188 -0.73 -10.18 19.94
C ILE A 188 0.29 -9.18 20.46
N ARG A 189 -0.14 -8.02 20.97
CA ARG A 189 0.76 -7.01 21.54
C ARG A 189 1.61 -7.52 22.70
N LYS A 190 1.09 -8.44 23.53
CA LYS A 190 1.85 -9.04 24.62
C LYS A 190 2.96 -9.98 24.14
N ARG A 191 2.81 -10.60 22.96
CA ARG A 191 3.72 -11.64 22.44
C ARG A 191 4.63 -11.13 21.35
N PHE A 192 4.10 -10.35 20.40
CA PHE A 192 4.84 -9.85 19.26
C PHE A 192 5.54 -8.53 19.58
N LYS A 193 6.86 -8.49 19.38
CA LYS A 193 7.70 -7.33 19.68
C LYS A 193 7.76 -6.30 18.55
N GLY A 194 7.32 -6.68 17.37
CA GLY A 194 7.31 -5.82 16.18
C GLY A 194 6.14 -4.85 16.15
N LEU A 195 6.05 -4.13 15.03
CA LEU A 195 5.00 -3.15 14.79
C LEU A 195 3.67 -3.82 14.43
N ILE A 196 2.59 -3.35 15.05
CA ILE A 196 1.22 -3.77 14.73
C ILE A 196 0.52 -2.64 14.00
N CYS A 197 0.22 -2.88 12.73
CA CYS A 197 -0.52 -1.97 11.87
C CYS A 197 -1.91 -2.53 11.63
N ILE A 198 -2.91 -1.67 11.46
CA ILE A 198 -4.28 -2.08 11.10
C ILE A 198 -4.76 -1.31 9.88
N ASP A 199 -5.69 -1.94 9.14
CA ASP A 199 -6.37 -1.26 8.05
C ASP A 199 -7.81 -0.96 8.48
N ILE A 200 -8.25 0.30 8.28
CA ILE A 200 -9.62 0.77 8.53
C ILE A 200 -10.20 1.29 7.22
N ILE A 201 -11.43 0.84 6.92
CA ILE A 201 -12.25 1.33 5.82
C ILE A 201 -13.40 2.14 6.39
N TYR A 202 -13.51 3.38 5.95
CA TYR A 202 -14.64 4.24 6.29
C TYR A 202 -15.53 4.52 5.08
N ASN A 203 -16.66 5.19 5.32
CA ASN A 203 -17.68 5.52 4.32
C ASN A 203 -18.26 4.26 3.64
N TYR A 204 -18.48 3.20 4.43
CA TYR A 204 -19.28 2.07 4.00
C TYR A 204 -20.80 2.38 4.14
N PRO A 205 -21.69 1.61 3.51
CA PRO A 205 -23.12 1.89 3.51
C PRO A 205 -23.68 2.20 4.91
N ASP A 206 -24.34 3.36 5.03
CA ASP A 206 -25.00 3.87 6.23
C ASP A 206 -24.09 3.95 7.48
N GLN A 207 -22.78 4.13 7.30
CA GLN A 207 -21.87 4.33 8.43
C GLN A 207 -22.26 5.57 9.23
N THR A 208 -22.43 5.40 10.54
CA THR A 208 -22.78 6.50 11.45
C THR A 208 -21.55 7.23 11.98
N ASP A 209 -21.77 8.39 12.61
CA ASP A 209 -20.73 9.15 13.29
C ASP A 209 -20.16 8.38 14.49
N GLU A 210 -21.03 7.71 15.23
CA GLU A 210 -20.64 6.90 16.39
C GLU A 210 -19.71 5.76 15.98
N GLU A 211 -19.94 5.11 14.84
CA GLU A 211 -19.12 4.02 14.33
C GLU A 211 -17.72 4.48 13.96
N ILE A 212 -17.56 5.62 13.27
CA ILE A 212 -16.22 6.12 12.89
C ILE A 212 -15.46 6.68 14.09
N ILE A 213 -16.18 7.31 15.04
CA ILE A 213 -15.61 7.79 16.31
C ILE A 213 -15.12 6.62 17.16
N ASP A 214 -15.91 5.55 17.22
CA ASP A 214 -15.57 4.33 17.94
C ASP A 214 -14.38 3.61 17.30
N ASP A 215 -14.32 3.54 15.98
CA ASP A 215 -13.16 2.98 15.25
C ASP A 215 -11.88 3.74 15.59
N ALA A 216 -11.90 5.08 15.58
CA ALA A 216 -10.75 5.91 15.91
C ALA A 216 -10.29 5.73 17.37
N LYS A 217 -11.24 5.81 18.33
CA LYS A 217 -10.94 5.65 19.77
C LYS A 217 -10.40 4.26 20.06
N THR A 218 -11.04 3.21 19.55
CA THR A 218 -10.61 1.82 19.76
C THR A 218 -9.21 1.58 19.21
N ALA A 219 -8.89 2.10 18.04
CA ALA A 219 -7.53 1.99 17.47
C ALA A 219 -6.48 2.68 18.37
N CYS A 220 -6.79 3.87 18.88
CA CYS A 220 -5.91 4.59 19.81
C CYS A 220 -5.73 3.86 21.14
N GLU A 221 -6.81 3.35 21.75
CA GLU A 221 -6.78 2.57 22.99
C GLU A 221 -5.98 1.27 22.89
N LEU A 222 -6.01 0.63 21.73
CA LEU A 222 -5.21 -0.56 21.44
C LEU A 222 -3.72 -0.24 21.24
N GLY A 223 -3.36 1.04 21.07
CA GLY A 223 -1.99 1.49 20.89
C GLY A 223 -1.32 0.86 19.67
N VAL A 224 -2.07 0.71 18.55
CA VAL A 224 -1.50 0.21 17.30
C VAL A 224 -0.46 1.21 16.76
N ASP A 225 0.57 0.71 16.07
CA ASP A 225 1.69 1.56 15.68
C ASP A 225 1.39 2.39 14.44
N SER A 226 0.53 1.90 13.55
CA SER A 226 0.00 2.69 12.44
C SER A 226 -1.36 2.19 11.96
N ILE A 227 -2.07 3.06 11.27
CA ILE A 227 -3.40 2.79 10.72
C ILE A 227 -3.41 3.19 9.25
N SER A 228 -3.70 2.25 8.37
CA SER A 228 -4.08 2.56 6.99
C SER A 228 -5.57 2.91 6.98
N PHE A 229 -5.92 4.07 6.42
CA PHE A 229 -7.26 4.63 6.54
C PHE A 229 -7.81 4.97 5.16
N TYR A 230 -8.79 4.19 4.68
CA TYR A 230 -9.28 4.25 3.31
C TYR A 230 -10.78 4.52 3.25
N SER A 231 -11.20 5.49 2.40
CA SER A 231 -12.61 5.56 1.99
C SER A 231 -12.98 4.34 1.16
N LEU A 232 -14.15 3.74 1.43
CA LEU A 232 -14.64 2.61 0.65
C LEU A 232 -14.65 2.95 -0.85
N MET A 233 -13.99 2.10 -1.62
CA MET A 233 -14.03 2.13 -3.08
C MET A 233 -14.86 0.95 -3.58
N ILE A 234 -15.97 1.24 -4.26
CA ILE A 234 -16.76 0.21 -4.94
C ILE A 234 -16.15 0.00 -6.31
N GLN A 235 -15.37 -1.07 -6.42
CA GLN A 235 -14.65 -1.41 -7.64
C GLN A 235 -15.34 -2.55 -8.37
N ASP A 236 -15.33 -2.50 -9.70
CA ASP A 236 -15.91 -3.55 -10.53
C ASP A 236 -15.32 -4.92 -10.20
N GLY A 237 -16.17 -5.94 -10.19
CA GLY A 237 -15.80 -7.31 -9.84
C GLY A 237 -15.82 -7.63 -8.33
N SER A 238 -15.94 -6.63 -7.44
CA SER A 238 -16.18 -6.86 -6.01
C SER A 238 -17.61 -7.35 -5.74
N GLN A 239 -17.83 -8.07 -4.63
CA GLN A 239 -19.17 -8.52 -4.26
C GLN A 239 -20.09 -7.34 -3.98
N ILE A 240 -19.63 -6.31 -3.29
CA ILE A 240 -20.42 -5.11 -2.98
C ILE A 240 -20.84 -4.35 -4.26
N SER A 241 -20.04 -4.40 -5.33
CA SER A 241 -20.43 -3.84 -6.63
C SER A 241 -21.60 -4.61 -7.26
N LYS A 242 -21.56 -5.95 -7.17
CA LYS A 242 -22.66 -6.81 -7.63
C LYS A 242 -23.91 -6.61 -6.81
N ASP A 243 -23.80 -6.62 -5.49
CA ASP A 243 -24.91 -6.42 -4.56
C ASP A 243 -25.57 -5.05 -4.75
N ARG A 244 -24.80 -4.02 -5.08
CA ARG A 244 -25.32 -2.70 -5.46
C ARG A 244 -26.07 -2.73 -6.78
N ALA A 245 -25.52 -3.40 -7.80
CA ALA A 245 -26.17 -3.52 -9.11
C ALA A 245 -27.51 -4.30 -9.02
N GLU A 246 -27.62 -5.24 -8.07
CA GLU A 246 -28.81 -6.02 -7.79
C GLU A 246 -29.77 -5.35 -6.76
N ASN A 247 -29.49 -4.11 -6.35
CA ASN A 247 -30.23 -3.37 -5.31
C ASN A 247 -30.28 -4.06 -3.93
N LYS A 248 -29.37 -4.98 -3.64
CA LYS A 248 -29.23 -5.62 -2.31
C LYS A 248 -28.52 -4.71 -1.31
N VAL A 249 -27.69 -3.81 -1.80
CA VAL A 249 -27.00 -2.78 -1.02
C VAL A 249 -27.31 -1.43 -1.65
N ILE A 250 -27.90 -0.54 -0.88
CA ILE A 250 -28.13 0.84 -1.28
C ILE A 250 -26.93 1.66 -0.82
N PHE A 251 -26.13 2.13 -1.76
CA PHE A 251 -25.01 3.03 -1.47
C PHE A 251 -24.89 4.09 -2.57
N LYS A 252 -25.15 5.33 -2.20
CA LYS A 252 -24.88 6.49 -3.04
C LYS A 252 -23.73 7.27 -2.42
N TYR A 253 -22.62 7.32 -3.13
CA TYR A 253 -21.46 8.10 -2.68
C TYR A 253 -21.86 9.57 -2.46
N ASN A 254 -21.52 10.11 -1.31
CA ASN A 254 -21.68 11.50 -0.96
C ASN A 254 -20.34 12.06 -0.52
N LEU A 255 -19.86 13.09 -1.21
CA LEU A 255 -18.56 13.69 -0.99
C LEU A 255 -18.44 14.39 0.37
N GLU A 256 -19.48 15.12 0.77
CA GLU A 256 -19.52 15.81 2.07
C GLU A 256 -19.46 14.80 3.21
N ARG A 257 -20.26 13.73 3.10
CA ARG A 257 -20.23 12.64 4.09
C ARG A 257 -18.86 11.96 4.15
N ASP A 258 -18.23 11.72 3.01
CA ASP A 258 -16.89 11.15 2.93
C ASP A 258 -15.86 12.05 3.65
N LYS A 259 -15.98 13.37 3.46
CA LYS A 259 -15.13 14.38 4.13
C LYS A 259 -15.36 14.42 5.64
N GLU A 260 -16.62 14.46 6.07
CA GLU A 260 -16.98 14.46 7.49
C GLU A 260 -16.41 13.26 8.24
N LEU A 261 -16.59 12.05 7.73
CA LEU A 261 -16.09 10.82 8.35
C LEU A 261 -14.55 10.81 8.40
N HIS A 262 -13.90 11.25 7.32
CA HIS A 262 -12.45 11.38 7.27
C HIS A 262 -11.92 12.33 8.36
N HIS A 263 -12.52 13.51 8.47
CA HIS A 263 -12.08 14.53 9.45
C HIS A 263 -12.28 14.05 10.88
N LYS A 264 -13.46 13.50 11.21
CA LYS A 264 -13.75 12.95 12.55
C LYS A 264 -12.72 11.89 12.97
N PHE A 265 -12.34 10.99 12.07
CA PHE A 265 -11.32 9.97 12.37
C PHE A 265 -9.96 10.60 12.60
N LEU A 266 -9.51 11.50 11.73
CA LEU A 266 -8.20 12.16 11.87
C LEU A 266 -8.13 13.04 13.10
N GLU A 267 -9.14 13.87 13.40
CA GLU A 267 -9.17 14.72 14.58
C GLU A 267 -8.97 13.93 15.89
N ILE A 268 -9.67 12.78 16.01
CA ILE A 268 -9.54 11.91 17.19
C ILE A 268 -8.15 11.30 17.26
N THR A 269 -7.65 10.76 16.18
CA THR A 269 -6.35 10.08 16.19
C THR A 269 -5.20 11.06 16.41
N LEU A 270 -5.24 12.25 15.79
CA LEU A 270 -4.25 13.31 16.00
C LEU A 270 -4.28 13.82 17.46
N ALA A 271 -5.47 14.00 18.05
CA ALA A 271 -5.61 14.37 19.47
C ALA A 271 -5.06 13.30 20.43
N ASN A 272 -4.93 12.04 19.98
CA ASN A 272 -4.36 10.93 20.74
C ASN A 272 -2.90 10.62 20.38
N GLY A 273 -2.17 11.58 19.82
CA GLY A 273 -0.72 11.50 19.61
C GLY A 273 -0.29 10.81 18.32
N TYR A 274 -1.22 10.50 17.42
CA TYR A 274 -0.88 10.05 16.06
C TYR A 274 -0.54 11.24 15.16
N SER A 275 0.16 10.99 14.09
CA SER A 275 0.48 11.94 13.04
C SER A 275 0.22 11.36 11.67
N VAL A 276 -0.03 12.18 10.67
CA VAL A 276 -0.18 11.74 9.29
C VAL A 276 1.19 11.46 8.70
N LEU A 277 1.39 10.24 8.23
CA LEU A 277 2.58 9.82 7.49
C LEU A 277 2.36 10.04 5.98
N GLU A 278 1.28 9.50 5.45
CA GLU A 278 0.82 9.65 4.07
C GLU A 278 -0.68 9.96 4.04
N HIS A 279 -1.23 10.36 2.90
CA HIS A 279 -2.64 10.70 2.74
C HIS A 279 -3.61 9.63 3.29
N THR A 280 -3.19 8.36 3.27
CA THR A 280 -3.99 7.22 3.71
C THR A 280 -3.37 6.45 4.88
N LYS A 281 -2.34 7.01 5.52
CA LYS A 281 -1.67 6.34 6.63
C LYS A 281 -1.30 7.30 7.76
N ILE A 282 -1.64 6.91 8.97
CA ILE A 282 -1.29 7.61 10.22
C ILE A 282 -0.46 6.70 11.12
N THR A 283 0.42 7.30 11.92
CA THR A 283 1.38 6.59 12.78
C THR A 283 1.49 7.25 14.16
N ASN A 284 1.80 6.44 15.19
CA ASN A 284 2.17 6.94 16.50
C ASN A 284 3.67 7.35 16.61
N GLY A 285 4.35 7.46 15.46
CA GLY A 285 5.76 7.83 15.36
C GLY A 285 6.74 6.65 15.35
N LYS A 286 6.30 5.42 15.60
CA LYS A 286 7.17 4.23 15.57
C LYS A 286 7.27 3.60 14.18
N ASP A 287 6.22 3.70 13.38
CA ASP A 287 6.17 3.13 12.03
C ASP A 287 6.59 4.18 11.00
N GLU A 288 7.75 3.98 10.38
CA GLU A 288 8.25 4.79 9.27
C GLU A 288 7.80 4.28 7.89
N TYR A 289 7.25 3.08 7.85
CA TYR A 289 6.79 2.38 6.67
C TYR A 289 7.81 2.41 5.52
N ARG A 290 8.97 1.83 5.75
CA ARG A 290 10.12 1.84 4.83
C ARG A 290 9.79 1.23 3.47
N TYR A 291 8.98 0.16 3.44
CA TYR A 291 8.53 -0.44 2.19
C TYR A 291 7.86 0.58 1.25
N ILE A 292 6.87 1.32 1.75
CA ILE A 292 6.17 2.30 0.92
C ILE A 292 7.06 3.49 0.56
N ARG A 293 7.96 3.88 1.46
CA ARG A 293 8.97 4.89 1.16
C ARG A 293 9.83 4.46 -0.03
N ASN A 294 10.31 3.22 -0.07
CA ASN A 294 11.05 2.67 -1.20
C ASN A 294 10.23 2.68 -2.49
N VAL A 295 8.93 2.35 -2.42
CA VAL A 295 8.01 2.45 -3.57
C VAL A 295 7.89 3.89 -4.05
N ASN A 296 7.64 4.84 -3.16
CA ASN A 296 7.40 6.24 -3.48
C ASN A 296 8.67 6.98 -3.94
N THR A 297 9.85 6.57 -3.49
CA THR A 297 11.15 7.11 -3.94
C THR A 297 11.73 6.37 -5.14
N PHE A 298 11.00 5.39 -5.68
CA PHE A 298 11.40 4.61 -6.87
C PHE A 298 12.69 3.81 -6.69
N SER A 299 12.96 3.34 -5.47
CA SER A 299 13.95 2.30 -5.22
C SER A 299 13.56 1.00 -5.94
N ASP A 300 14.56 0.16 -6.21
CA ASP A 300 14.27 -1.15 -6.81
C ASP A 300 13.37 -1.99 -5.90
N LEU A 301 12.30 -2.52 -6.47
CA LEU A 301 11.35 -3.41 -5.81
C LEU A 301 11.22 -4.71 -6.63
N ILE A 302 11.74 -5.79 -6.10
CA ILE A 302 11.74 -7.11 -6.75
C ILE A 302 10.37 -7.75 -6.53
N PRO A 303 9.54 -7.91 -7.57
CA PRO A 303 8.24 -8.56 -7.42
C PRO A 303 8.38 -10.08 -7.54
N ILE A 304 7.75 -10.82 -6.63
CA ILE A 304 7.75 -12.28 -6.63
C ILE A 304 6.34 -12.79 -6.38
N GLY A 305 5.92 -13.78 -7.16
CA GLY A 305 4.58 -14.36 -7.07
C GLY A 305 3.62 -13.88 -8.14
N VAL A 306 2.55 -14.64 -8.34
CA VAL A 306 1.50 -14.34 -9.33
C VAL A 306 0.69 -13.13 -8.85
N GLY A 307 0.61 -12.10 -9.69
CA GLY A 307 -0.03 -10.82 -9.33
C GLY A 307 0.93 -9.79 -8.72
N ALA A 308 2.21 -10.15 -8.51
CA ALA A 308 3.20 -9.22 -8.01
C ALA A 308 3.58 -8.17 -9.06
N GLY A 309 3.61 -6.91 -8.66
CA GLY A 309 4.15 -5.80 -9.43
C GLY A 309 5.37 -5.21 -8.74
N GLY A 310 6.32 -4.71 -9.51
CA GLY A 310 7.52 -4.09 -8.99
C GLY A 310 8.28 -3.31 -10.05
N ARG A 311 9.49 -2.90 -9.69
CA ARG A 311 10.36 -2.08 -10.54
C ARG A 311 11.81 -2.47 -10.31
N ILE A 312 12.57 -2.56 -11.38
CA ILE A 312 14.03 -2.65 -11.34
C ILE A 312 14.57 -1.60 -12.31
N ARG A 313 15.25 -0.58 -11.80
CA ARG A 313 15.65 0.63 -12.55
C ARG A 313 14.43 1.29 -13.21
N ASP A 314 14.53 1.57 -14.50
CA ASP A 314 13.47 2.21 -15.30
C ASP A 314 12.45 1.21 -15.87
N TYR A 315 12.48 -0.05 -15.40
CA TYR A 315 11.61 -1.11 -15.88
C TYR A 315 10.57 -1.49 -14.83
N GLU A 316 9.30 -1.36 -15.18
CA GLU A 316 8.20 -1.94 -14.43
C GLU A 316 8.02 -3.42 -14.81
N LEU A 317 7.75 -4.24 -13.79
CA LEU A 317 7.46 -5.65 -13.93
C LEU A 317 6.10 -5.97 -13.34
N PHE A 318 5.37 -6.88 -13.97
CA PHE A 318 4.14 -7.45 -13.42
C PHE A 318 4.02 -8.92 -13.81
N HIS A 319 3.85 -9.81 -12.82
CA HIS A 319 3.69 -11.24 -13.01
C HIS A 319 2.21 -11.59 -13.18
N LEU A 320 1.76 -11.82 -14.41
CA LEU A 320 0.37 -12.13 -14.73
C LEU A 320 -0.03 -13.54 -14.24
N ASN A 321 0.86 -14.50 -14.43
CA ASN A 321 0.73 -15.88 -13.95
C ASN A 321 2.12 -16.50 -13.73
N LYS A 322 2.19 -17.83 -13.43
CA LYS A 322 3.47 -18.51 -13.18
C LYS A 322 4.45 -18.49 -14.38
N LEU A 323 3.98 -18.23 -15.59
CA LEU A 323 4.77 -18.33 -16.85
C LEU A 323 4.91 -16.97 -17.56
N VAL A 324 3.95 -16.07 -17.39
CA VAL A 324 3.86 -14.83 -18.17
C VAL A 324 4.05 -13.62 -17.28
N SER A 325 4.97 -12.74 -17.70
CA SER A 325 5.21 -11.44 -17.07
C SER A 325 5.19 -10.33 -18.10
N PHE A 326 4.73 -9.17 -17.72
CA PHE A 326 4.83 -7.93 -18.49
C PHE A 326 6.03 -7.12 -18.03
N TYR A 327 6.67 -6.47 -19.00
CA TYR A 327 7.77 -5.55 -18.76
C TYR A 327 7.50 -4.26 -19.54
N ALA A 328 7.63 -3.14 -18.86
CA ALA A 328 7.50 -1.83 -19.49
C ALA A 328 8.66 -0.94 -19.09
N PHE A 329 9.11 -0.10 -20.02
CA PHE A 329 10.15 0.90 -19.80
C PHE A 329 9.52 2.27 -19.60
N ASP A 330 9.95 2.99 -18.59
CA ASP A 330 9.61 4.38 -18.36
C ASP A 330 10.79 5.27 -18.76
N ASN A 331 10.54 6.26 -19.60
CA ASN A 331 11.51 7.31 -19.93
C ASN A 331 11.67 8.31 -18.78
N ASP A 332 12.65 9.19 -18.85
CA ASP A 332 12.98 10.15 -17.79
C ASP A 332 11.78 11.02 -17.38
N LEU A 333 11.00 11.54 -18.36
CA LEU A 333 9.81 12.33 -18.06
C LEU A 333 8.79 11.52 -17.24
N LYS A 334 8.48 10.30 -17.67
CA LYS A 334 7.52 9.43 -16.97
C LYS A 334 8.04 9.03 -15.59
N MET A 335 9.35 8.79 -15.47
CA MET A 335 10.00 8.54 -14.17
C MET A 335 9.86 9.73 -13.23
N ASN A 336 10.14 10.95 -13.70
CA ASN A 336 10.03 12.16 -12.89
C ASN A 336 8.58 12.41 -12.45
N VAL A 337 7.60 12.27 -13.36
CA VAL A 337 6.17 12.37 -13.05
C VAL A 337 5.77 11.36 -11.95
N LYS A 338 6.23 10.12 -12.04
CA LYS A 338 5.96 9.08 -11.05
C LYS A 338 6.66 9.37 -9.72
N LYS A 339 7.91 9.84 -9.73
CA LYS A 339 8.65 10.24 -8.52
C LYS A 339 7.95 11.40 -7.81
N LEU A 340 7.51 12.41 -8.57
CA LEU A 340 6.71 13.50 -8.01
C LEU A 340 5.42 12.96 -7.38
N SER A 341 4.68 12.10 -8.09
CA SER A 341 3.48 11.45 -7.56
C SER A 341 3.75 10.70 -6.24
N GLY A 342 4.91 10.06 -6.12
CA GLY A 342 5.31 9.35 -4.91
C GLY A 342 5.59 10.28 -3.72
N ILE A 343 6.40 11.32 -3.90
CA ILE A 343 6.73 12.23 -2.81
C ILE A 343 5.53 13.06 -2.36
N LEU A 344 4.60 13.36 -3.25
CA LEU A 344 3.36 14.07 -2.93
C LEU A 344 2.36 13.24 -2.11
N GLN A 345 2.62 11.96 -1.84
CA GLN A 345 1.80 11.18 -0.90
C GLN A 345 2.05 11.55 0.57
N TYR A 346 3.21 12.13 0.89
CA TYR A 346 3.58 12.49 2.26
C TYR A 346 2.95 13.80 2.71
N LYS A 347 2.64 13.92 4.02
CA LYS A 347 2.08 15.14 4.59
C LYS A 347 2.95 16.37 4.34
N LYS A 348 4.26 16.23 4.36
CA LYS A 348 5.23 17.31 4.16
C LYS A 348 6.20 16.97 3.04
N VAL A 349 6.40 17.90 2.10
CA VAL A 349 7.22 17.73 0.90
C VAL A 349 8.14 18.92 0.72
N GLU A 350 9.42 18.67 0.39
CA GLU A 350 10.38 19.72 0.08
C GLU A 350 10.12 20.31 -1.33
N LEU A 351 10.06 21.64 -1.44
CA LEU A 351 9.84 22.34 -2.70
C LEU A 351 10.97 22.08 -3.70
N ASP A 352 12.22 21.92 -3.22
CA ASP A 352 13.36 21.57 -4.08
C ASP A 352 13.17 20.21 -4.75
N LYS A 353 12.55 19.24 -4.07
CA LYS A 353 12.21 17.94 -4.66
C LYS A 353 11.10 18.06 -5.70
N ILE A 354 10.10 18.90 -5.41
CA ILE A 354 9.05 19.21 -6.39
C ILE A 354 9.68 19.86 -7.62
N LYS A 355 10.60 20.82 -7.43
CA LYS A 355 11.32 21.50 -8.52
C LYS A 355 12.18 20.51 -9.34
N GLU A 356 12.93 19.62 -8.67
CA GLU A 356 13.75 18.60 -9.32
C GLU A 356 12.91 17.74 -10.28
N PHE A 357 11.75 17.24 -9.81
CA PHE A 357 10.94 16.32 -10.62
C PHE A 357 10.00 17.01 -11.61
N SER A 358 9.69 18.29 -11.40
CA SER A 358 8.88 19.09 -12.33
C SER A 358 9.69 19.63 -13.50
N GLY A 359 11.00 19.80 -13.37
CA GLY A 359 11.88 20.35 -14.38
C GLY A 359 11.39 21.71 -14.90
N ASN A 360 11.26 21.87 -16.20
CA ASN A 360 10.81 23.10 -16.84
C ASN A 360 9.36 23.50 -16.51
N SER A 361 8.55 22.58 -15.99
CA SER A 361 7.16 22.85 -15.59
C SER A 361 7.03 23.48 -14.20
N TYR A 362 8.14 23.66 -13.47
CA TYR A 362 8.12 24.07 -12.05
C TYR A 362 7.32 25.36 -11.81
N GLU A 363 7.48 26.38 -12.64
CA GLU A 363 6.77 27.65 -12.47
C GLU A 363 5.23 27.47 -12.52
N ASN A 364 4.74 26.63 -13.43
CA ASN A 364 3.32 26.30 -13.53
C ASN A 364 2.84 25.47 -12.35
N ILE A 365 3.65 24.52 -11.90
CA ILE A 365 3.40 23.71 -10.71
C ILE A 365 3.33 24.59 -9.46
N PHE A 366 4.28 25.53 -9.30
CA PHE A 366 4.31 26.40 -8.14
C PHE A 366 3.11 27.37 -8.09
N LYS A 367 2.64 27.85 -9.26
CA LYS A 367 1.39 28.63 -9.35
C LYS A 367 0.19 27.81 -8.88
N LEU A 368 0.10 26.54 -9.24
CA LEU A 368 -0.97 25.66 -8.75
C LEU A 368 -0.86 25.42 -7.25
N ILE A 369 0.34 25.22 -6.72
CA ILE A 369 0.57 25.06 -5.27
C ILE A 369 0.13 26.33 -4.52
N LYS A 370 0.47 27.51 -5.04
CA LYS A 370 0.01 28.78 -4.45
C LYS A 370 -1.51 28.90 -4.45
N LYS A 371 -2.18 28.50 -5.53
CA LYS A 371 -3.63 28.45 -5.56
C LYS A 371 -4.20 27.52 -4.47
N TYR A 372 -3.58 26.35 -4.26
CA TYR A 372 -4.01 25.44 -3.18
C TYR A 372 -3.73 25.98 -1.78
N GLU A 373 -2.70 26.82 -1.62
CA GLU A 373 -2.47 27.56 -0.38
C GLU A 373 -3.60 28.59 -0.13
N GLU A 374 -3.99 29.36 -1.14
CA GLU A 374 -5.11 30.29 -1.07
C GLU A 374 -6.45 29.58 -0.77
N GLU A 375 -6.63 28.35 -1.26
CA GLU A 375 -7.79 27.50 -0.96
C GLU A 375 -7.71 26.80 0.42
N GLY A 376 -6.62 27.00 1.19
CA GLY A 376 -6.42 26.43 2.52
C GLY A 376 -6.09 24.91 2.53
N LEU A 377 -5.67 24.37 1.37
CA LEU A 377 -5.36 22.94 1.24
C LEU A 377 -3.91 22.61 1.60
N VAL A 378 -2.99 23.56 1.40
CA VAL A 378 -1.58 23.41 1.76
C VAL A 378 -1.08 24.65 2.47
N ILE A 379 0.03 24.53 3.17
CA ILE A 379 0.77 25.61 3.78
C ILE A 379 2.17 25.58 3.22
N ILE A 380 2.66 26.73 2.73
CA ILE A 380 4.03 26.87 2.26
C ILE A 380 4.84 27.60 3.33
N SER A 381 5.94 27.00 3.77
CA SER A 381 6.87 27.62 4.69
C SER A 381 8.29 27.31 4.28
N GLU A 382 9.14 28.36 4.13
CA GLU A 382 10.53 28.25 3.68
C GLU A 382 10.64 27.38 2.40
N ASN A 383 11.22 26.16 2.51
CA ASN A 383 11.41 25.22 1.43
C ASN A 383 10.45 24.02 1.50
N THR A 384 9.28 24.15 2.13
CA THR A 384 8.36 23.02 2.31
C THR A 384 6.93 23.38 1.97
N MET A 385 6.22 22.41 1.41
CA MET A 385 4.77 22.37 1.28
C MET A 385 4.22 21.33 2.26
N GLU A 386 3.27 21.70 3.09
CA GLU A 386 2.61 20.81 4.05
C GLU A 386 1.10 20.80 3.81
N TYR A 387 0.50 19.61 3.73
CA TYR A 387 -0.94 19.47 3.59
C TYR A 387 -1.68 19.77 4.90
N THR A 388 -2.73 20.58 4.84
CA THR A 388 -3.72 20.71 5.91
C THR A 388 -4.57 19.43 6.03
N ILE A 389 -5.47 19.33 7.00
CA ILE A 389 -6.41 18.20 7.09
C ILE A 389 -7.29 18.12 5.83
N ASP A 390 -7.77 19.27 5.35
CA ASP A 390 -8.48 19.36 4.06
C ASP A 390 -7.59 18.96 2.89
N GLY A 391 -6.35 19.40 2.92
CA GLY A 391 -5.35 19.03 1.91
C GLY A 391 -5.08 17.52 1.88
N ILE A 392 -5.01 16.85 3.02
CA ILE A 392 -4.87 15.37 3.09
C ILE A 392 -6.07 14.68 2.45
N PHE A 393 -7.30 15.16 2.72
CA PHE A 393 -8.50 14.62 2.09
C PHE A 393 -8.45 14.72 0.57
N TRP A 394 -7.93 15.83 0.03
CA TRP A 394 -7.78 16.09 -1.40
C TRP A 394 -6.42 15.68 -1.97
N GLY A 395 -5.52 15.11 -1.19
CA GLY A 395 -4.11 14.91 -1.53
C GLY A 395 -3.88 14.20 -2.85
N ASN A 396 -4.59 13.12 -3.11
CA ASN A 396 -4.49 12.42 -4.40
C ASN A 396 -5.06 13.23 -5.57
N SER A 397 -6.07 14.08 -5.36
CA SER A 397 -6.60 14.98 -6.39
C SER A 397 -5.62 16.11 -6.70
N ILE A 398 -4.98 16.68 -5.68
CA ILE A 398 -3.88 17.65 -5.83
C ILE A 398 -2.73 17.00 -6.60
N THR A 399 -2.30 15.80 -6.20
CA THR A 399 -1.25 15.06 -6.89
C THR A 399 -1.60 14.82 -8.36
N ALA A 400 -2.83 14.37 -8.66
CA ALA A 400 -3.29 14.16 -10.03
C ALA A 400 -3.27 15.45 -10.86
N SER A 401 -3.66 16.57 -10.27
CA SER A 401 -3.61 17.88 -10.93
C SER A 401 -2.18 18.29 -11.26
N LEU A 402 -1.26 18.19 -10.30
CA LEU A 402 0.15 18.58 -10.50
C LEU A 402 0.84 17.71 -11.57
N VAL A 403 0.66 16.39 -11.52
CA VAL A 403 1.26 15.50 -12.53
C VAL A 403 0.63 15.71 -13.91
N THR A 404 -0.67 16.02 -13.99
CA THR A 404 -1.35 16.34 -15.24
C THR A 404 -0.78 17.61 -15.88
N GLN A 405 -0.48 18.63 -15.07
CA GLN A 405 0.14 19.87 -15.56
C GLN A 405 1.50 19.58 -16.20
N ILE A 406 2.39 18.82 -15.53
CA ILE A 406 3.69 18.46 -16.10
C ILE A 406 3.54 17.72 -17.43
N ILE A 407 2.62 16.76 -17.50
CA ILE A 407 2.41 15.97 -18.72
C ILE A 407 1.93 16.88 -19.87
N ASN A 408 1.06 17.84 -19.58
CA ASN A 408 0.55 18.78 -20.60
C ASN A 408 1.61 19.77 -21.07
N ASP A 409 2.46 20.26 -20.16
CA ASP A 409 3.56 21.18 -20.49
C ASP A 409 4.64 20.52 -21.39
N ASN A 410 4.68 19.19 -21.43
CA ASN A 410 5.67 18.40 -22.19
C ASN A 410 5.08 17.63 -23.38
N LYS A 411 3.84 17.95 -23.81
CA LYS A 411 3.24 17.47 -25.06
C LYS A 411 3.58 18.41 -26.22
#